data_7f792485491f4eee40ed1f70b1858d26
#
_entry.id   7f792485491f4eee40ed1f70b1858d26
#
_cell.length_a   1.000
_cell.length_b   1.000
_cell.length_c   1.000
_cell.angle_alpha   90.00
_cell.angle_beta   90.00
_cell.angle_gamma   90.00
#
_symmetry.space_group_name_H-M   'P 1'
#
loop_
_entity.id
_entity.type
_entity.pdbx_description
1 polymer ?
#
loop_
_entity_poly.entity_id
_entity_poly.type
_entity_poly.pdbx_seq_one_letter_code
_entity_poly.pdbx_strand_id
1 'polypeptide(L)'
;MTTNYGVQFDPFDAKHIFIDYTDIGLFASNDGGQTWHSSSVGIPPQWRNTTYWVAFDPAQRGLMWGAFSGTHDLPRPKMWRTRSPQTFMGGVAVSTDGGRSWQPSNTGLPQDSVTHILLDPSSPVGSRTLYACAFGRGVYKSMDGGKTWTQKNNGIAGDEPFAWRITAGQDGSLYLVVARRSEGKDYSAAGSGALYRSTDKAEHWQLVPLPAGVTGPTGLEIDPRDAQRLYLTAWGQEGESADRNGGVYVSSDGGATWKSLFTESQHVYDLTIDPRHPDTLYIAGFDAAAYRSTDRGAHWTRIQGFDFKWGHRVILDPNDPSRIYITTFGGSVWHGPAAGDPHAHETILTPVPVAHE
;
A
#
# COMPACT_ATOMS: atom_id res chain seq x y z
N MET A 1 -17.13 12.16 -1.58
CA MET A 1 -16.18 11.15 -2.12
C MET A 1 -14.98 11.12 -1.20
N THR A 2 -14.43 9.95 -0.90
CA THR A 2 -13.33 9.79 0.06
C THR A 2 -12.12 9.12 -0.58
N THR A 3 -10.99 9.09 0.11
CA THR A 3 -9.74 8.46 -0.29
C THR A 3 -9.87 6.94 -0.22
N ASN A 4 -9.18 6.23 -1.12
CA ASN A 4 -9.05 4.77 -1.04
C ASN A 4 -7.60 4.32 -1.28
N TYR A 5 -7.22 3.24 -0.60
CA TYR A 5 -5.86 2.72 -0.61
C TYR A 5 -5.70 1.46 -1.45
N GLY A 6 -6.76 0.72 -1.68
CA GLY A 6 -6.69 -0.53 -2.42
C GLY A 6 -8.02 -0.99 -2.99
N VAL A 7 -7.90 -1.83 -4.00
CA VAL A 7 -8.93 -2.76 -4.46
C VAL A 7 -8.33 -4.14 -4.32
N GLN A 8 -8.97 -5.00 -3.55
CA GLN A 8 -8.48 -6.34 -3.26
C GLN A 8 -9.42 -7.37 -3.86
N PHE A 9 -8.86 -8.38 -4.50
CA PHE A 9 -9.61 -9.44 -5.18
C PHE A 9 -9.45 -10.74 -4.41
N ASP A 10 -10.55 -11.42 -4.13
CA ASP A 10 -10.53 -12.75 -3.54
C ASP A 10 -9.94 -13.75 -4.54
N PRO A 11 -8.86 -14.47 -4.19
CA PRO A 11 -8.23 -15.42 -5.11
C PRO A 11 -9.12 -16.64 -5.45
N PHE A 12 -10.24 -16.83 -4.74
CA PHE A 12 -11.16 -17.95 -4.93
C PHE A 12 -12.49 -17.55 -5.59
N ASP A 13 -12.77 -16.24 -5.68
CA ASP A 13 -14.02 -15.74 -6.26
C ASP A 13 -13.81 -14.38 -6.93
N ALA A 14 -13.77 -14.37 -8.26
CA ALA A 14 -13.58 -13.16 -9.05
C ALA A 14 -14.65 -12.07 -8.85
N LYS A 15 -15.81 -12.43 -8.28
CA LYS A 15 -16.87 -11.47 -7.97
C LYS A 15 -16.77 -10.88 -6.58
N HIS A 16 -15.95 -11.48 -5.72
CA HIS A 16 -15.74 -11.01 -4.37
C HIS A 16 -14.57 -10.03 -4.33
N ILE A 17 -14.89 -8.75 -4.19
CA ILE A 17 -13.95 -7.63 -4.32
C ILE A 17 -14.09 -6.74 -3.09
N PHE A 18 -12.98 -6.21 -2.59
CA PHE A 18 -12.96 -5.24 -1.50
C PHE A 18 -12.40 -3.89 -1.95
N ILE A 19 -12.88 -2.82 -1.35
CA ILE A 19 -12.29 -1.48 -1.47
C ILE A 19 -11.90 -0.99 -0.08
N ASP A 20 -10.62 -0.62 0.04
CA ASP A 20 -10.01 -0.10 1.26
C ASP A 20 -10.18 1.42 1.31
N TYR A 21 -11.20 1.91 2.05
CA TYR A 21 -11.49 3.34 2.16
C TYR A 21 -10.93 3.96 3.43
N THR A 22 -10.74 5.28 3.36
CA THR A 22 -10.70 6.14 4.56
C THR A 22 -12.12 6.60 4.91
N ASP A 23 -12.31 7.04 6.15
CA ASP A 23 -13.54 7.65 6.68
C ASP A 23 -14.75 6.73 6.77
N ILE A 24 -14.84 5.73 5.91
CA ILE A 24 -15.95 4.77 5.84
C ILE A 24 -15.49 3.31 5.97
N GLY A 25 -14.17 3.06 6.07
CA GLY A 25 -13.58 1.74 6.33
C GLY A 25 -13.61 0.77 5.15
N LEU A 26 -13.94 -0.48 5.40
CA LEU A 26 -13.88 -1.55 4.40
C LEU A 26 -15.25 -1.82 3.77
N PHE A 27 -15.28 -1.87 2.45
CA PHE A 27 -16.46 -2.27 1.68
C PHE A 27 -16.17 -3.53 0.86
N ALA A 28 -17.17 -4.39 0.75
CA ALA A 28 -17.12 -5.61 -0.04
C ALA A 28 -18.25 -5.64 -1.08
N SER A 29 -17.96 -6.27 -2.22
CA SER A 29 -18.92 -6.66 -3.25
C SER A 29 -18.87 -8.16 -3.43
N ASN A 30 -20.03 -8.80 -3.66
CA ASN A 30 -20.15 -10.23 -3.98
C ASN A 30 -20.65 -10.47 -5.42
N ASP A 31 -20.76 -9.40 -6.22
CA ASP A 31 -21.34 -9.44 -7.58
C ASP A 31 -20.45 -8.77 -8.64
N GLY A 32 -19.13 -8.64 -8.34
CA GLY A 32 -18.16 -8.04 -9.26
C GLY A 32 -18.24 -6.51 -9.31
N GLY A 33 -18.62 -5.88 -8.21
CA GLY A 33 -18.63 -4.43 -8.06
C GLY A 33 -19.94 -3.76 -8.45
N GLN A 34 -21.02 -4.51 -8.67
CA GLN A 34 -22.34 -3.94 -8.99
C GLN A 34 -23.02 -3.37 -7.73
N THR A 35 -22.90 -4.09 -6.60
CA THR A 35 -23.38 -3.62 -5.30
C THR A 35 -22.28 -3.73 -4.24
N TRP A 36 -22.36 -2.86 -3.23
CA TRP A 36 -21.36 -2.76 -2.18
C TRP A 36 -22.03 -2.71 -0.80
N HIS A 37 -21.40 -3.36 0.19
CA HIS A 37 -21.83 -3.33 1.57
C HIS A 37 -20.63 -3.14 2.50
N SER A 38 -20.86 -2.61 3.68
CA SER A 38 -19.79 -2.46 4.70
C SER A 38 -19.33 -3.82 5.20
N SER A 39 -18.03 -4.03 5.26
CA SER A 39 -17.38 -5.23 5.82
C SER A 39 -16.69 -4.87 7.15
N SER A 40 -17.47 -4.43 8.14
CA SER A 40 -16.92 -3.89 9.40
C SER A 40 -17.43 -4.60 10.66
N VAL A 41 -18.23 -5.68 10.53
CA VAL A 41 -18.77 -6.44 11.67
C VAL A 41 -17.61 -7.02 12.49
N GLY A 42 -17.57 -6.75 13.80
CA GLY A 42 -16.52 -7.23 14.71
C GLY A 42 -15.23 -6.39 14.74
N ILE A 43 -15.01 -5.47 13.80
CA ILE A 43 -13.91 -4.51 13.89
C ILE A 43 -14.23 -3.53 15.03
N PRO A 44 -13.28 -3.26 15.96
CA PRO A 44 -13.47 -2.26 17.00
C PRO A 44 -13.87 -0.89 16.43
N PRO A 45 -14.88 -0.20 16.97
CA PRO A 45 -15.35 1.07 16.41
C PRO A 45 -14.26 2.12 16.18
N GLN A 46 -13.26 2.18 17.07
CA GLN A 46 -12.14 3.12 16.97
C GLN A 46 -11.14 2.77 15.86
N TRP A 47 -11.26 1.61 15.19
CA TRP A 47 -10.42 1.19 14.06
C TRP A 47 -11.13 1.32 12.71
N ARG A 48 -12.42 1.65 12.68
CA ARG A 48 -13.26 1.58 11.46
C ARG A 48 -13.13 2.77 10.52
N ASN A 49 -12.34 3.78 10.89
CA ASN A 49 -12.20 4.96 10.02
C ASN A 49 -11.52 4.60 8.71
N THR A 50 -10.41 3.84 8.78
CA THR A 50 -9.58 3.55 7.60
C THR A 50 -9.17 2.08 7.56
N THR A 51 -9.31 1.48 6.37
CA THR A 51 -8.62 0.24 6.02
C THR A 51 -7.47 0.59 5.09
N TYR A 52 -6.25 0.18 5.45
CA TYR A 52 -5.07 0.42 4.62
C TYR A 52 -4.70 -0.75 3.74
N TRP A 53 -5.05 -1.96 4.16
CA TRP A 53 -4.69 -3.18 3.44
C TRP A 53 -5.55 -4.37 3.85
N VAL A 54 -5.79 -5.26 2.90
CA VAL A 54 -6.34 -6.60 3.15
C VAL A 54 -5.43 -7.63 2.48
N ALA A 55 -5.01 -8.65 3.22
CA ALA A 55 -4.22 -9.77 2.73
C ALA A 55 -5.05 -11.05 2.79
N PHE A 56 -5.26 -11.71 1.66
CA PHE A 56 -5.92 -13.02 1.57
C PHE A 56 -4.92 -14.16 1.77
N ASP A 57 -5.35 -15.23 2.41
CA ASP A 57 -4.63 -16.51 2.33
C ASP A 57 -4.87 -17.15 0.95
N PRO A 58 -3.83 -17.38 0.13
CA PRO A 58 -4.01 -17.92 -1.21
C PRO A 58 -4.38 -19.41 -1.24
N ALA A 59 -4.35 -20.10 -0.09
CA ALA A 59 -4.64 -21.52 0.04
C ALA A 59 -5.88 -21.83 0.89
N GLN A 60 -6.42 -20.84 1.61
CA GLN A 60 -7.59 -21.01 2.48
C GLN A 60 -8.69 -20.01 2.12
N ARG A 61 -9.75 -20.49 1.48
CA ARG A 61 -10.92 -19.66 1.15
C ARG A 61 -11.49 -19.00 2.40
N GLY A 62 -11.73 -17.70 2.32
CA GLY A 62 -12.37 -16.91 3.37
C GLY A 62 -11.44 -16.49 4.51
N LEU A 63 -10.18 -16.97 4.55
CA LEU A 63 -9.19 -16.51 5.52
C LEU A 63 -8.46 -15.28 4.98
N MET A 64 -8.49 -14.20 5.78
CA MET A 64 -7.87 -12.94 5.41
C MET A 64 -7.56 -12.10 6.65
N TRP A 65 -6.59 -11.19 6.50
CA TRP A 65 -6.18 -10.24 7.55
C TRP A 65 -6.32 -8.82 7.03
N GLY A 66 -6.84 -7.94 7.86
CA GLY A 66 -6.99 -6.52 7.54
C GLY A 66 -6.13 -5.63 8.44
N ALA A 67 -5.57 -4.58 7.86
CA ALA A 67 -4.82 -3.52 8.50
C ALA A 67 -5.73 -2.29 8.69
N PHE A 68 -6.07 -2.00 9.94
CA PHE A 68 -7.09 -1.01 10.31
C PHE A 68 -6.51 0.16 11.11
N SER A 69 -7.17 1.30 11.00
CA SER A 69 -6.79 2.53 11.68
C SER A 69 -7.99 3.43 11.97
N GLY A 70 -7.94 4.09 13.10
CA GLY A 70 -8.82 5.22 13.43
C GLY A 70 -8.36 6.55 12.84
N THR A 71 -7.24 6.56 12.10
CA THR A 71 -6.66 7.77 11.50
C THR A 71 -6.49 7.57 9.99
N HIS A 72 -7.00 8.53 9.24
CA HIS A 72 -6.90 8.53 7.79
C HIS A 72 -5.62 9.22 7.27
N ASP A 73 -5.30 9.00 5.99
CA ASP A 73 -4.25 9.70 5.24
C ASP A 73 -2.85 9.72 5.89
N LEU A 74 -2.47 8.66 6.62
CA LEU A 74 -1.16 8.55 7.27
C LEU A 74 0.05 8.70 6.32
N PRO A 75 0.00 8.38 5.01
CA PRO A 75 1.10 8.71 4.10
C PRO A 75 1.39 10.21 3.99
N ARG A 76 0.40 11.05 4.33
CA ARG A 76 0.52 12.51 4.21
C ARG A 76 1.14 13.12 5.46
N PRO A 77 2.29 13.80 5.36
CA PRO A 77 2.99 14.39 6.52
C PRO A 77 2.11 15.29 7.39
N LYS A 78 1.13 15.98 6.79
CA LYS A 78 0.19 16.85 7.54
C LYS A 78 -0.61 16.10 8.61
N MET A 79 -0.78 14.78 8.46
CA MET A 79 -1.60 13.97 9.37
C MET A 79 -0.86 13.56 10.65
N TRP A 80 0.46 13.52 10.63
CA TRP A 80 1.25 13.04 11.76
C TRP A 80 2.28 14.02 12.29
N ARG A 81 2.67 15.06 11.54
CA ARG A 81 3.73 16.01 11.97
C ARG A 81 3.42 16.79 13.25
N THR A 82 2.16 16.80 13.69
CA THR A 82 1.71 17.46 14.93
C THR A 82 1.07 16.51 15.93
N ARG A 83 1.11 15.19 15.68
CA ARG A 83 0.49 14.17 16.50
C ARG A 83 1.48 13.10 16.90
N SER A 84 1.37 12.61 18.13
CA SER A 84 2.07 11.41 18.57
C SER A 84 1.44 10.15 17.96
N PRO A 85 2.23 9.16 17.49
CA PRO A 85 1.74 7.86 17.00
C PRO A 85 0.82 7.14 18.00
N GLN A 86 1.02 7.34 19.31
CA GLN A 86 0.18 6.74 20.35
C GLN A 86 -1.29 7.17 20.26
N THR A 87 -1.61 8.19 19.48
CA THR A 87 -3.00 8.62 19.24
C THR A 87 -3.63 7.95 18.02
N PHE A 88 -2.87 7.15 17.27
CA PHE A 88 -3.31 6.49 16.03
C PHE A 88 -3.85 5.10 16.34
N MET A 89 -5.02 5.03 16.97
CA MET A 89 -5.67 3.76 17.30
C MET A 89 -5.87 2.89 16.07
N GLY A 90 -5.59 1.60 16.19
CA GLY A 90 -5.73 0.66 15.09
C GLY A 90 -5.25 -0.74 15.45
N GLY A 91 -5.07 -1.56 14.43
CA GLY A 91 -4.56 -2.91 14.62
C GLY A 91 -4.79 -3.83 13.43
N VAL A 92 -4.56 -5.11 13.68
CA VAL A 92 -4.86 -6.21 12.77
C VAL A 92 -6.15 -6.90 13.20
N ALA A 93 -7.04 -7.19 12.28
CA ALA A 93 -8.13 -8.11 12.51
C ALA A 93 -8.10 -9.24 11.46
N VAL A 94 -8.59 -10.41 11.84
CA VAL A 94 -8.69 -11.61 10.99
C VAL A 94 -10.14 -11.92 10.71
N SER A 95 -10.44 -12.30 9.46
CA SER A 95 -11.68 -12.91 9.06
C SER A 95 -11.44 -14.35 8.60
N THR A 96 -12.36 -15.26 8.91
CA THR A 96 -12.35 -16.65 8.43
C THR A 96 -13.58 -16.98 7.60
N ASP A 97 -14.40 -15.98 7.32
CA ASP A 97 -15.69 -16.12 6.64
C ASP A 97 -15.82 -15.21 5.39
N GLY A 98 -14.68 -14.78 4.84
CA GLY A 98 -14.63 -13.92 3.65
C GLY A 98 -15.03 -12.49 3.93
N GLY A 99 -14.66 -11.95 5.09
CA GLY A 99 -14.90 -10.55 5.44
C GLY A 99 -16.31 -10.24 5.92
N ARG A 100 -17.17 -11.27 6.13
CA ARG A 100 -18.50 -11.06 6.73
C ARG A 100 -18.40 -10.66 8.19
N SER A 101 -17.42 -11.20 8.89
CA SER A 101 -17.07 -10.78 10.25
C SER A 101 -15.57 -10.81 10.49
N TRP A 102 -15.12 -10.01 11.45
CA TRP A 102 -13.73 -9.80 11.80
C TRP A 102 -13.52 -9.98 13.30
N GLN A 103 -12.36 -10.45 13.67
CA GLN A 103 -11.94 -10.55 15.07
C GLN A 103 -10.58 -9.86 15.23
N PRO A 104 -10.39 -9.00 16.25
CA PRO A 104 -9.07 -8.44 16.55
C PRO A 104 -8.01 -9.51 16.73
N SER A 105 -6.83 -9.29 16.16
CA SER A 105 -5.72 -10.23 16.11
C SER A 105 -4.43 -9.50 16.51
N ASN A 106 -4.41 -8.96 17.74
CA ASN A 106 -3.42 -7.95 18.16
C ASN A 106 -2.57 -8.37 19.38
N THR A 107 -2.58 -9.63 19.80
CA THR A 107 -1.76 -10.06 20.96
C THR A 107 -0.27 -9.83 20.70
N GLY A 108 0.36 -8.96 21.48
CA GLY A 108 1.78 -8.57 21.29
C GLY A 108 2.01 -7.40 20.31
N LEU A 109 0.96 -6.97 19.58
CA LEU A 109 1.00 -5.79 18.73
C LEU A 109 0.26 -4.65 19.45
N PRO A 110 0.82 -3.44 19.53
CA PRO A 110 0.15 -2.32 20.15
C PRO A 110 -1.13 -1.95 19.40
N GLN A 111 -2.09 -1.33 20.10
CA GLN A 111 -3.32 -0.84 19.47
C GLN A 111 -3.08 0.48 18.73
N ASP A 112 -2.15 0.45 17.79
CA ASP A 112 -1.79 1.57 16.93
C ASP A 112 -2.16 1.24 15.48
N SER A 113 -2.20 2.26 14.63
CA SER A 113 -2.52 2.09 13.21
C SER A 113 -1.59 1.10 12.53
N VAL A 114 -2.16 0.13 11.85
CA VAL A 114 -1.44 -0.78 10.95
C VAL A 114 -1.70 -0.36 9.52
N THR A 115 -0.63 -0.24 8.72
CA THR A 115 -0.70 0.29 7.35
C THR A 115 -0.50 -0.76 6.27
N HIS A 116 0.08 -1.90 6.63
CA HIS A 116 0.32 -2.99 5.68
C HIS A 116 0.47 -4.33 6.38
N ILE A 117 0.03 -5.38 5.71
CA ILE A 117 0.26 -6.78 6.09
C ILE A 117 0.83 -7.51 4.88
N LEU A 118 2.03 -8.08 5.06
CA LEU A 118 2.63 -9.00 4.11
C LEU A 118 2.46 -10.44 4.63
N LEU A 119 1.87 -11.30 3.82
CA LEU A 119 1.79 -12.74 4.08
C LEU A 119 2.93 -13.44 3.34
N ASP A 120 3.66 -14.32 4.03
CA ASP A 120 4.61 -15.25 3.40
C ASP A 120 3.83 -16.47 2.87
N PRO A 121 3.61 -16.57 1.55
CA PRO A 121 2.82 -17.66 0.98
C PRO A 121 3.52 -19.03 1.08
N SER A 122 4.83 -19.05 1.31
CA SER A 122 5.62 -20.28 1.48
C SER A 122 5.50 -20.85 2.90
N SER A 123 4.96 -20.08 3.85
CA SER A 123 4.78 -20.52 5.24
C SER A 123 3.65 -21.56 5.36
N PRO A 124 3.69 -22.42 6.39
CA PRO A 124 2.69 -23.51 6.52
C PRO A 124 1.26 -22.99 6.61
N VAL A 125 0.35 -23.65 5.88
CA VAL A 125 -1.10 -23.40 6.01
C VAL A 125 -1.54 -23.68 7.45
N GLY A 126 -2.32 -22.76 8.03
CA GLY A 126 -2.78 -22.85 9.43
C GLY A 126 -1.85 -22.22 10.46
N SER A 127 -0.58 -21.92 10.09
CA SER A 127 0.37 -21.16 10.90
C SER A 127 1.17 -20.19 10.03
N ARG A 128 0.45 -19.35 9.28
CA ARG A 128 1.04 -18.39 8.34
C ARG A 128 2.02 -17.44 9.04
N THR A 129 3.15 -17.19 8.38
CA THR A 129 4.03 -16.10 8.75
C THR A 129 3.50 -14.82 8.12
N LEU A 130 3.30 -13.81 8.97
CA LEU A 130 2.81 -12.49 8.58
C LEU A 130 3.77 -11.42 9.10
N TYR A 131 3.89 -10.33 8.35
CA TYR A 131 4.60 -9.13 8.76
C TYR A 131 3.63 -7.95 8.72
N ALA A 132 3.56 -7.17 9.80
CA ALA A 132 2.70 -6.00 9.91
C ALA A 132 3.55 -4.74 10.06
N CYS A 133 3.21 -3.70 9.31
CA CYS A 133 3.75 -2.35 9.47
C CYS A 133 2.87 -1.60 10.46
N ALA A 134 3.34 -1.40 11.69
CA ALA A 134 2.67 -0.59 12.70
C ALA A 134 3.24 0.84 12.66
N PHE A 135 2.41 1.81 12.35
CA PHE A 135 2.83 3.18 12.08
C PHE A 135 3.32 3.87 13.36
N GLY A 136 4.59 4.23 13.40
CA GLY A 136 5.26 4.75 14.58
C GLY A 136 5.75 3.67 15.57
N ARG A 137 5.64 2.39 15.22
CA ARG A 137 6.11 1.26 16.03
C ARG A 137 7.02 0.30 15.27
N GLY A 138 7.13 0.47 13.94
CA GLY A 138 7.96 -0.36 13.08
C GLY A 138 7.28 -1.65 12.63
N VAL A 139 8.04 -2.74 12.58
CA VAL A 139 7.61 -4.02 12.01
C VAL A 139 7.32 -5.03 13.12
N TYR A 140 6.23 -5.76 12.95
CA TYR A 140 5.85 -6.90 13.79
C TYR A 140 5.73 -8.15 12.92
N LYS A 141 6.15 -9.29 13.47
CA LYS A 141 6.08 -10.61 12.83
C LYS A 141 5.21 -11.55 13.64
N SER A 142 4.34 -12.26 12.98
CA SER A 142 3.60 -13.41 13.50
C SER A 142 4.06 -14.67 12.79
N MET A 143 4.09 -15.80 13.50
CA MET A 143 4.41 -17.13 12.95
C MET A 143 3.27 -18.13 13.21
N ASP A 144 2.12 -17.66 13.63
CA ASP A 144 0.98 -18.46 14.06
C ASP A 144 -0.35 -17.99 13.44
N GLY A 145 -0.27 -17.33 12.26
CA GLY A 145 -1.44 -16.84 11.55
C GLY A 145 -2.03 -15.56 12.14
N GLY A 146 -1.21 -14.74 12.80
CA GLY A 146 -1.62 -13.47 13.39
C GLY A 146 -2.11 -13.59 14.84
N LYS A 147 -2.10 -14.77 15.46
CA LYS A 147 -2.57 -14.95 16.84
C LYS A 147 -1.68 -14.19 17.84
N THR A 148 -0.35 -14.24 17.60
CA THR A 148 0.63 -13.49 18.41
C THR A 148 1.63 -12.77 17.52
N TRP A 149 2.10 -11.61 17.98
CA TRP A 149 3.02 -10.75 17.26
C TRP A 149 4.25 -10.41 18.10
N THR A 150 5.40 -10.35 17.45
CA THR A 150 6.68 -9.95 18.06
C THR A 150 7.30 -8.82 17.24
N GLN A 151 7.73 -7.76 17.91
CA GLN A 151 8.41 -6.64 17.26
C GLN A 151 9.75 -7.08 16.64
N LYS A 152 10.06 -6.58 15.44
CA LYS A 152 11.24 -6.91 14.64
C LYS A 152 11.88 -5.62 14.08
N ASN A 153 12.40 -4.78 14.97
CA ASN A 153 12.98 -3.48 14.63
C ASN A 153 14.52 -3.45 14.69
N ASN A 154 15.18 -4.59 14.90
CA ASN A 154 16.64 -4.61 15.03
C ASN A 154 17.32 -4.10 13.75
N GLY A 155 18.04 -2.96 13.85
CA GLY A 155 18.65 -2.25 12.72
C GLY A 155 17.82 -1.14 12.12
N ILE A 156 16.54 -0.99 12.49
CA ILE A 156 15.72 0.17 12.11
C ILE A 156 16.05 1.33 13.05
N ALA A 157 16.44 2.46 12.48
CA ALA A 157 16.79 3.64 13.27
C ALA A 157 15.54 4.43 13.69
N GLY A 158 15.66 5.12 14.83
CA GLY A 158 14.63 6.01 15.40
C GLY A 158 13.71 5.30 16.39
N ASP A 159 13.17 6.08 17.33
CA ASP A 159 12.32 5.57 18.42
C ASP A 159 10.90 5.22 17.92
N GLU A 160 10.43 5.93 16.90
CA GLU A 160 9.08 5.80 16.34
C GLU A 160 9.13 5.70 14.82
N PRO A 161 9.63 4.57 14.25
CA PRO A 161 9.71 4.40 12.81
C PRO A 161 8.31 4.29 12.22
N PHE A 162 7.98 5.19 11.30
CA PHE A 162 6.71 5.19 10.57
C PHE A 162 6.74 4.16 9.44
N ALA A 163 6.74 2.88 9.83
CA ALA A 163 6.68 1.77 8.90
C ALA A 163 5.43 1.88 8.03
N TRP A 164 5.64 1.92 6.72
CA TRP A 164 4.56 2.16 5.77
C TRP A 164 4.21 0.91 4.97
N ARG A 165 5.20 0.36 4.26
CA ARG A 165 5.03 -0.81 3.41
C ARG A 165 6.20 -1.76 3.54
N ILE A 166 5.91 -3.05 3.40
CA ILE A 166 6.89 -4.12 3.35
C ILE A 166 6.64 -4.96 2.10
N THR A 167 7.68 -5.22 1.31
CA THR A 167 7.63 -5.97 0.06
C THR A 167 8.64 -7.12 0.13
N ALA A 168 8.28 -8.28 -0.41
CA ALA A 168 9.15 -9.45 -0.47
C ALA A 168 9.71 -9.68 -1.88
N GLY A 169 11.02 -9.90 -1.96
CA GLY A 169 11.66 -10.39 -3.18
C GLY A 169 11.54 -11.90 -3.34
N GLN A 170 11.72 -12.39 -4.56
CA GLN A 170 11.72 -13.84 -4.83
C GLN A 170 12.91 -14.58 -4.18
N ASP A 171 13.98 -13.86 -3.86
CA ASP A 171 15.13 -14.36 -3.12
C ASP A 171 14.87 -14.47 -1.60
N GLY A 172 13.66 -14.16 -1.16
CA GLY A 172 13.25 -14.15 0.25
C GLY A 172 13.70 -12.90 1.01
N SER A 173 14.35 -11.93 0.35
CA SER A 173 14.64 -10.63 0.96
C SER A 173 13.35 -9.85 1.19
N LEU A 174 13.33 -9.08 2.28
CA LEU A 174 12.25 -8.16 2.60
C LEU A 174 12.78 -6.73 2.48
N TYR A 175 11.96 -5.84 1.94
CA TYR A 175 12.23 -4.42 1.92
C TYR A 175 11.14 -3.68 2.68
N LEU A 176 11.55 -2.72 3.50
CA LEU A 176 10.66 -1.90 4.31
C LEU A 176 10.81 -0.44 3.93
N VAL A 177 9.73 0.17 3.50
CA VAL A 177 9.61 1.61 3.35
C VAL A 177 9.16 2.20 4.68
N VAL A 178 9.96 3.10 5.23
CA VAL A 178 9.64 3.93 6.39
C VAL A 178 9.36 5.34 5.89
N ALA A 179 8.14 5.80 6.06
CA ALA A 179 7.72 7.14 5.61
C ALA A 179 8.46 8.25 6.38
N ARG A 180 8.80 7.97 7.63
CA ARG A 180 9.61 8.81 8.49
C ARG A 180 10.37 7.99 9.53
N ARG A 181 11.59 8.41 9.84
CA ARG A 181 12.31 8.02 11.06
C ARG A 181 12.11 9.13 12.09
N SER A 182 11.56 8.82 13.24
CA SER A 182 11.54 9.77 14.34
C SER A 182 12.95 9.86 14.94
N GLU A 183 13.52 11.05 14.92
CA GLU A 183 14.72 11.41 15.67
C GLU A 183 14.28 12.34 16.82
N GLY A 184 13.76 11.74 17.88
CA GLY A 184 13.10 12.48 18.96
C GLY A 184 11.62 12.78 18.65
N LYS A 185 11.00 13.61 19.47
CA LYS A 185 9.55 13.93 19.38
C LYS A 185 9.21 15.08 18.43
N ASP A 186 10.16 15.50 17.58
CA ASP A 186 9.88 16.54 16.58
C ASP A 186 9.23 15.95 15.35
N TYR A 187 7.91 15.98 15.31
CA TYR A 187 7.11 15.56 14.16
C TYR A 187 7.00 16.63 13.05
N SER A 188 7.63 17.80 13.24
CA SER A 188 7.57 18.90 12.27
C SER A 188 8.58 18.76 11.13
N ALA A 189 9.66 18.00 11.35
CA ALA A 189 10.70 17.85 10.34
C ALA A 189 10.18 17.10 9.11
N ALA A 190 10.22 17.74 7.96
CA ALA A 190 9.88 17.11 6.69
C ALA A 190 10.97 16.10 6.29
N GLY A 191 10.54 14.93 5.81
CA GLY A 191 11.35 14.10 4.96
C GLY A 191 12.53 13.38 5.60
N SER A 192 12.33 12.57 6.62
CA SER A 192 13.34 11.64 7.12
C SER A 192 12.97 10.17 6.86
N GLY A 193 12.40 9.91 5.68
CA GLY A 193 12.08 8.55 5.25
C GLY A 193 13.31 7.69 5.01
N ALA A 194 13.12 6.39 4.97
CA ALA A 194 14.19 5.42 4.78
C ALA A 194 13.70 4.17 4.06
N LEU A 195 14.64 3.47 3.46
CA LEU A 195 14.46 2.14 2.92
C LEU A 195 15.37 1.17 3.67
N TYR A 196 14.83 0.06 4.12
CA TYR A 196 15.59 -1.00 4.77
C TYR A 196 15.44 -2.32 4.03
N ARG A 197 16.46 -3.18 4.12
CA ARG A 197 16.44 -4.55 3.61
C ARG A 197 16.72 -5.53 4.74
N SER A 198 16.02 -6.66 4.74
CA SER A 198 16.31 -7.84 5.57
C SER A 198 16.48 -9.06 4.67
N THR A 199 17.48 -9.90 4.98
CA THR A 199 17.73 -11.18 4.30
C THR A 199 17.52 -12.38 5.23
N ASP A 200 17.04 -12.14 6.44
CA ASP A 200 16.86 -13.13 7.49
C ASP A 200 15.45 -13.12 8.10
N LYS A 201 14.44 -12.84 7.24
CA LYS A 201 13.02 -12.84 7.61
C LYS A 201 12.68 -11.85 8.73
N ALA A 202 13.17 -10.62 8.59
CA ALA A 202 12.99 -9.48 9.49
C ALA A 202 13.71 -9.61 10.86
N GLU A 203 14.64 -10.52 11.07
CA GLU A 203 15.39 -10.56 12.33
C GLU A 203 16.37 -9.38 12.43
N HIS A 204 16.96 -8.97 11.29
CA HIS A 204 17.83 -7.78 11.20
C HIS A 204 17.51 -6.99 9.93
N TRP A 205 17.58 -5.66 10.06
CA TRP A 205 17.38 -4.71 8.97
C TRP A 205 18.65 -3.92 8.70
N GLN A 206 18.96 -3.72 7.44
CA GLN A 206 20.06 -2.90 6.96
C GLN A 206 19.53 -1.72 6.17
N LEU A 207 20.06 -0.54 6.42
CA LEU A 207 19.70 0.66 5.68
C LEU A 207 20.15 0.51 4.22
N VAL A 208 19.23 0.75 3.29
CA VAL A 208 19.49 0.86 1.85
C VAL A 208 19.56 2.37 1.51
N PRO A 209 20.62 2.85 0.84
CA PRO A 209 20.70 4.26 0.47
C PRO A 209 19.55 4.64 -0.45
N LEU A 210 18.93 5.79 -0.17
CA LEU A 210 17.96 6.39 -1.08
C LEU A 210 18.67 7.10 -2.23
N PRO A 211 17.97 7.36 -3.37
CA PRO A 211 18.51 8.23 -4.42
C PRO A 211 18.91 9.60 -3.86
N ALA A 212 19.94 10.21 -4.42
CA ALA A 212 20.44 11.49 -3.96
C ALA A 212 19.34 12.56 -3.87
N GLY A 213 19.19 13.16 -2.69
CA GLY A 213 18.19 14.18 -2.41
C GLY A 213 16.77 13.66 -2.11
N VAL A 214 16.48 12.39 -2.29
CA VAL A 214 15.19 11.80 -1.93
C VAL A 214 15.10 11.61 -0.42
N THR A 215 14.01 12.09 0.17
CA THR A 215 13.75 11.99 1.62
C THR A 215 12.37 11.40 1.94
N GLY A 216 11.48 11.32 0.95
CA GLY A 216 10.12 10.85 1.09
C GLY A 216 9.82 9.61 0.24
N PRO A 217 10.41 8.43 0.54
CA PRO A 217 10.03 7.20 -0.15
C PRO A 217 8.57 6.85 0.19
N THR A 218 7.81 6.41 -0.81
CA THR A 218 6.38 6.13 -0.68
C THR A 218 6.02 4.68 -0.99
N GLY A 219 6.77 4.02 -1.87
CA GLY A 219 6.56 2.63 -2.24
C GLY A 219 7.82 2.00 -2.82
N LEU A 220 7.86 0.68 -2.86
CA LEU A 220 8.90 -0.09 -3.51
C LEU A 220 8.29 -1.32 -4.16
N GLU A 221 8.61 -1.53 -5.43
CA GLU A 221 8.32 -2.76 -6.15
C GLU A 221 9.62 -3.43 -6.63
N ILE A 222 9.59 -4.76 -6.70
CA ILE A 222 10.74 -5.59 -7.08
C ILE A 222 10.38 -6.32 -8.38
N ASP A 223 11.24 -6.26 -9.40
CA ASP A 223 11.01 -7.01 -10.65
C ASP A 223 10.88 -8.51 -10.31
N PRO A 224 9.79 -9.18 -10.65
CA PRO A 224 9.58 -10.60 -10.31
C PRO A 224 10.57 -11.54 -10.98
N ARG A 225 11.40 -11.08 -11.92
CA ARG A 225 12.44 -11.87 -12.62
C ARG A 225 13.84 -11.56 -12.13
N ASP A 226 14.02 -10.45 -11.37
CA ASP A 226 15.33 -9.97 -10.94
C ASP A 226 15.23 -9.26 -9.60
N ALA A 227 15.57 -9.96 -8.53
CA ALA A 227 15.52 -9.43 -7.16
C ALA A 227 16.50 -8.25 -6.92
N GLN A 228 17.45 -8.00 -7.85
CA GLN A 228 18.32 -6.83 -7.78
C GLN A 228 17.71 -5.59 -8.45
N ARG A 229 16.63 -5.78 -9.24
CA ARG A 229 15.95 -4.68 -9.90
C ARG A 229 14.79 -4.18 -9.08
N LEU A 230 14.97 -2.97 -8.55
CA LEU A 230 14.03 -2.30 -7.66
C LEU A 230 13.47 -1.04 -8.31
N TYR A 231 12.20 -0.76 -8.08
CA TYR A 231 11.54 0.49 -8.45
C TYR A 231 11.07 1.20 -7.19
N LEU A 232 11.62 2.36 -6.90
CA LEU A 232 11.27 3.18 -5.75
C LEU A 232 10.40 4.35 -6.20
N THR A 233 9.28 4.56 -5.54
CA THR A 233 8.48 5.77 -5.70
C THR A 233 8.78 6.76 -4.59
N ALA A 234 8.68 8.05 -4.89
CA ALA A 234 9.00 9.09 -3.94
C ALA A 234 8.07 10.30 -4.06
N TRP A 235 7.78 10.89 -2.91
CA TRP A 235 7.14 12.19 -2.78
C TRP A 235 8.19 13.29 -2.86
N GLY A 236 8.02 14.22 -3.77
CA GLY A 236 8.92 15.34 -3.99
C GLY A 236 8.90 16.34 -2.85
N GLN A 237 9.94 17.12 -2.80
CA GLN A 237 10.14 18.20 -1.84
C GLN A 237 9.87 19.52 -2.51
N GLU A 238 9.34 20.48 -1.75
CA GLU A 238 9.19 21.86 -2.18
C GLU A 238 10.55 22.44 -2.61
N GLY A 239 10.60 23.04 -3.78
CA GLY A 239 11.74 23.73 -4.33
C GLY A 239 11.41 25.18 -4.61
N GLU A 240 12.40 26.00 -4.98
CA GLU A 240 12.22 27.44 -5.23
C GLU A 240 11.26 27.74 -6.39
N SER A 241 11.23 26.92 -7.43
CA SER A 241 10.40 27.12 -8.62
C SER A 241 9.47 25.92 -8.91
N ALA A 242 9.82 24.73 -8.47
CA ALA A 242 9.06 23.52 -8.65
C ALA A 242 9.51 22.46 -7.63
N ASP A 243 8.64 21.49 -7.34
CA ASP A 243 8.99 20.35 -6.51
C ASP A 243 10.04 19.48 -7.19
N ARG A 244 10.88 18.83 -6.39
CA ARG A 244 12.05 18.07 -6.83
C ARG A 244 12.25 16.81 -6.02
N ASN A 245 13.09 15.91 -6.55
CA ASN A 245 13.50 14.66 -5.89
C ASN A 245 12.32 13.70 -5.61
N GLY A 246 11.24 13.84 -6.38
CA GLY A 246 10.11 12.91 -6.39
C GLY A 246 10.07 12.07 -7.66
N GLY A 247 8.96 11.36 -7.88
CA GLY A 247 8.75 10.53 -9.05
C GLY A 247 9.13 9.06 -8.84
N VAL A 248 9.73 8.45 -9.85
CA VAL A 248 10.14 7.04 -9.82
C VAL A 248 11.63 6.90 -10.09
N TYR A 249 12.27 6.03 -9.33
CA TYR A 249 13.68 5.68 -9.46
C TYR A 249 13.84 4.18 -9.66
N VAL A 250 14.86 3.76 -10.38
CA VAL A 250 15.20 2.35 -10.60
C VAL A 250 16.62 2.07 -10.12
N SER A 251 16.78 0.93 -9.46
CA SER A 251 18.07 0.31 -9.15
C SER A 251 18.16 -1.02 -9.92
N SER A 252 19.37 -1.43 -10.26
CA SER A 252 19.67 -2.76 -10.83
C SER A 252 20.73 -3.51 -10.01
N ASP A 253 21.01 -3.04 -8.80
CA ASP A 253 22.05 -3.55 -7.89
C ASP A 253 21.55 -3.67 -6.45
N GLY A 254 20.25 -3.94 -6.27
CA GLY A 254 19.65 -4.14 -4.96
C GLY A 254 19.54 -2.87 -4.11
N GLY A 255 19.54 -1.70 -4.76
CA GLY A 255 19.42 -0.40 -4.10
C GLY A 255 20.76 0.25 -3.75
N ALA A 256 21.90 -0.30 -4.20
CA ALA A 256 23.19 0.32 -3.97
C ALA A 256 23.34 1.63 -4.77
N THR A 257 22.81 1.64 -6.01
CA THR A 257 22.75 2.85 -6.84
C THR A 257 21.37 3.02 -7.49
N TRP A 258 21.01 4.27 -7.80
CA TRP A 258 19.70 4.61 -8.33
C TRP A 258 19.82 5.56 -9.54
N LYS A 259 18.89 5.37 -10.48
CA LYS A 259 18.69 6.28 -11.62
C LYS A 259 17.25 6.79 -11.60
N SER A 260 17.04 8.05 -11.94
CA SER A 260 15.70 8.59 -12.16
C SER A 260 15.08 7.90 -13.40
N LEU A 261 13.84 7.49 -13.27
CA LEU A 261 13.08 6.77 -14.30
C LEU A 261 11.88 7.58 -14.79
N PHE A 262 11.24 8.34 -13.91
CA PHE A 262 10.08 9.15 -14.22
C PHE A 262 10.02 10.38 -13.33
N THR A 263 9.84 11.58 -13.93
CA THR A 263 9.85 12.87 -13.24
C THR A 263 8.70 13.81 -13.65
N GLU A 264 7.81 13.37 -14.54
CA GLU A 264 6.67 14.18 -15.01
C GLU A 264 5.66 14.48 -13.89
N SER A 265 5.57 13.61 -12.87
CA SER A 265 4.94 13.89 -11.60
C SER A 265 5.97 13.73 -10.49
N GLN A 266 6.08 14.74 -9.63
CA GLN A 266 7.00 14.73 -8.48
C GLN A 266 6.36 14.05 -7.25
N HIS A 267 5.07 13.72 -7.31
CA HIS A 267 4.32 13.11 -6.21
C HIS A 267 3.73 11.78 -6.68
N VAL A 268 4.50 10.71 -6.50
CA VAL A 268 4.08 9.34 -6.84
C VAL A 268 4.05 8.50 -5.57
N TYR A 269 2.90 7.88 -5.27
CA TYR A 269 2.75 7.04 -4.10
C TYR A 269 3.14 5.59 -4.33
N ASP A 270 2.83 5.06 -5.52
CA ASP A 270 3.04 3.64 -5.80
C ASP A 270 3.30 3.38 -7.29
N LEU A 271 3.97 2.28 -7.57
CA LEU A 271 4.18 1.73 -8.90
C LEU A 271 3.63 0.31 -8.89
N THR A 272 3.06 -0.13 -10.00
CA THR A 272 2.59 -1.51 -10.17
C THR A 272 3.29 -2.14 -11.36
N ILE A 273 3.87 -3.32 -11.17
CA ILE A 273 4.42 -4.16 -12.22
C ILE A 273 3.33 -5.15 -12.65
N ASP A 274 3.09 -5.30 -13.96
CA ASP A 274 2.21 -6.37 -14.43
C ASP A 274 2.92 -7.74 -14.23
N PRO A 275 2.42 -8.62 -13.37
CA PRO A 275 3.09 -9.90 -13.10
C PRO A 275 3.09 -10.84 -14.29
N ARG A 276 2.19 -10.64 -15.25
CA ARG A 276 2.09 -11.42 -16.51
C ARG A 276 3.06 -10.90 -17.58
N HIS A 277 3.32 -9.59 -17.56
CA HIS A 277 4.20 -8.89 -18.48
C HIS A 277 5.08 -7.90 -17.71
N PRO A 278 6.13 -8.39 -17.01
CA PRO A 278 6.92 -7.54 -16.09
C PRO A 278 7.70 -6.39 -16.74
N ASP A 279 7.67 -6.27 -18.06
CA ASP A 279 8.14 -5.07 -18.76
C ASP A 279 7.09 -3.94 -18.75
N THR A 280 5.86 -4.26 -18.35
CA THR A 280 4.76 -3.30 -18.25
C THR A 280 4.65 -2.78 -16.82
N LEU A 281 4.75 -1.46 -16.68
CA LEU A 281 4.68 -0.72 -15.44
C LEU A 281 3.53 0.28 -15.49
N TYR A 282 2.93 0.52 -14.34
CA TYR A 282 1.87 1.52 -14.16
C TYR A 282 2.18 2.41 -12.98
N ILE A 283 1.88 3.70 -13.09
CA ILE A 283 1.92 4.67 -12.00
C ILE A 283 0.68 5.58 -12.04
N ALA A 284 0.26 6.04 -10.88
CA ALA A 284 -0.72 7.11 -10.75
C ALA A 284 -0.05 8.31 -10.07
N GLY A 285 0.04 9.42 -10.79
CA GLY A 285 0.59 10.67 -10.25
C GLY A 285 -0.46 11.39 -9.39
N PHE A 286 0.00 11.94 -8.27
CA PHE A 286 -0.87 12.77 -7.43
C PHE A 286 -1.18 14.12 -8.09
N ASP A 287 -0.24 14.66 -8.87
CA ASP A 287 -0.38 15.97 -9.50
C ASP A 287 -1.28 15.94 -10.73
N ALA A 288 -1.21 14.86 -11.50
CA ALA A 288 -2.03 14.63 -12.69
C ALA A 288 -1.83 13.23 -13.26
N ALA A 289 -2.93 12.65 -13.80
CA ALA A 289 -2.94 11.50 -14.68
C ALA A 289 -2.40 10.18 -14.10
N ALA A 290 -2.60 9.13 -14.87
CA ALA A 290 -1.92 7.85 -14.71
C ALA A 290 -1.12 7.53 -15.98
N TYR A 291 -0.07 6.75 -15.84
CA TYR A 291 0.86 6.44 -16.92
C TYR A 291 1.13 4.95 -16.99
N ARG A 292 1.41 4.49 -18.20
CA ARG A 292 1.82 3.12 -18.51
C ARG A 292 3.12 3.15 -19.28
N SER A 293 4.01 2.24 -18.94
CA SER A 293 5.20 1.88 -19.74
C SER A 293 5.09 0.42 -20.16
N THR A 294 5.63 0.05 -21.33
CA THR A 294 5.73 -1.34 -21.80
C THR A 294 7.17 -1.77 -22.02
N ASP A 295 8.13 -0.96 -21.58
CA ASP A 295 9.56 -1.12 -21.80
C ASP A 295 10.39 -0.85 -20.53
N ARG A 296 9.86 -1.27 -19.37
CA ARG A 296 10.49 -1.12 -18.04
C ARG A 296 10.73 0.33 -17.64
N GLY A 297 9.89 1.25 -18.12
CA GLY A 297 9.96 2.66 -17.77
C GLY A 297 10.87 3.50 -18.67
N ALA A 298 11.38 2.94 -19.77
CA ALA A 298 12.17 3.73 -20.73
C ALA A 298 11.31 4.80 -21.43
N HIS A 299 10.05 4.46 -21.73
CA HIS A 299 9.06 5.40 -22.24
C HIS A 299 7.74 5.26 -21.49
N TRP A 300 7.07 6.38 -21.28
CA TRP A 300 5.80 6.44 -20.57
C TRP A 300 4.72 7.06 -21.46
N THR A 301 3.54 6.47 -21.42
CA THR A 301 2.35 6.95 -22.12
C THR A 301 1.27 7.23 -21.10
N ARG A 302 0.63 8.39 -21.20
CA ARG A 302 -0.53 8.74 -20.37
C ARG A 302 -1.68 7.78 -20.68
N ILE A 303 -2.33 7.27 -19.63
CA ILE A 303 -3.56 6.48 -19.75
C ILE A 303 -4.70 7.47 -20.03
N GLN A 304 -5.23 7.44 -21.24
CA GLN A 304 -6.32 8.29 -21.68
C GLN A 304 -7.65 7.88 -21.00
N GLY A 305 -8.51 8.85 -20.73
CA GLY A 305 -9.81 8.64 -20.10
C GLY A 305 -9.79 8.65 -18.56
N PHE A 306 -8.59 8.77 -17.95
CA PHE A 306 -8.46 9.07 -16.55
C PHE A 306 -7.96 10.51 -16.39
N ASP A 307 -8.86 11.42 -16.11
CA ASP A 307 -8.56 12.86 -16.01
C ASP A 307 -8.60 13.41 -14.58
N PHE A 308 -8.82 12.54 -13.60
CA PHE A 308 -8.77 12.92 -12.20
C PHE A 308 -7.32 13.06 -11.71
N LYS A 309 -7.05 14.14 -11.00
CA LYS A 309 -5.79 14.31 -10.26
C LYS A 309 -5.88 13.63 -8.88
N TRP A 310 -4.78 13.59 -8.14
CA TRP A 310 -4.65 12.92 -6.85
C TRP A 310 -4.74 11.39 -6.94
N GLY A 311 -4.15 10.84 -8.00
CA GLY A 311 -3.96 9.40 -8.14
C GLY A 311 -3.10 8.84 -7.01
N HIS A 312 -3.42 7.63 -6.59
CA HIS A 312 -2.69 6.94 -5.55
C HIS A 312 -2.00 5.68 -6.08
N ARG A 313 -2.78 4.76 -6.65
CA ARG A 313 -2.28 3.46 -7.07
C ARG A 313 -3.04 2.96 -8.30
N VAL A 314 -2.32 2.28 -9.21
CA VAL A 314 -2.94 1.47 -10.26
C VAL A 314 -2.96 0.02 -9.81
N ILE A 315 -4.09 -0.65 -9.95
CA ILE A 315 -4.30 -2.05 -9.55
C ILE A 315 -4.80 -2.80 -10.77
N LEU A 316 -4.14 -3.92 -11.09
CA LEU A 316 -4.53 -4.77 -12.20
C LEU A 316 -5.66 -5.70 -11.77
N ASP A 317 -6.65 -5.89 -12.64
CA ASP A 317 -7.63 -6.94 -12.45
C ASP A 317 -6.96 -8.31 -12.67
N PRO A 318 -6.94 -9.20 -11.65
CA PRO A 318 -6.31 -10.51 -11.83
C PRO A 318 -7.08 -11.42 -12.78
N ASN A 319 -8.38 -11.14 -13.01
CA ASN A 319 -9.28 -11.93 -13.83
C ASN A 319 -9.46 -11.37 -15.24
N ASP A 320 -9.20 -10.06 -15.42
CA ASP A 320 -9.29 -9.37 -16.71
C ASP A 320 -8.04 -8.52 -16.96
N PRO A 321 -7.05 -9.04 -17.71
CA PRO A 321 -5.79 -8.34 -17.97
C PRO A 321 -5.95 -7.04 -18.76
N SER A 322 -7.10 -6.83 -19.38
CA SER A 322 -7.39 -5.60 -20.11
C SER A 322 -7.91 -4.46 -19.22
N ARG A 323 -8.18 -4.74 -17.93
CA ARG A 323 -8.79 -3.79 -16.99
C ARG A 323 -7.81 -3.40 -15.88
N ILE A 324 -7.85 -2.14 -15.51
CA ILE A 324 -7.19 -1.58 -14.33
C ILE A 324 -8.19 -0.84 -13.47
N TYR A 325 -7.81 -0.73 -12.19
CA TYR A 325 -8.46 0.14 -11.21
C TYR A 325 -7.44 1.19 -10.76
N ILE A 326 -7.89 2.43 -10.58
CA ILE A 326 -7.06 3.53 -10.09
C ILE A 326 -7.69 4.05 -8.81
N THR A 327 -6.97 3.91 -7.71
CA THR A 327 -7.34 4.49 -6.43
C THR A 327 -6.94 5.94 -6.36
N THR A 328 -7.68 6.77 -5.62
CA THR A 328 -7.46 8.21 -5.59
C THR A 328 -7.60 8.80 -4.19
N PHE A 329 -7.04 9.98 -3.99
CA PHE A 329 -7.31 10.80 -2.81
C PHE A 329 -8.52 11.69 -3.07
N GLY A 330 -9.70 11.23 -2.62
CA GLY A 330 -10.96 11.99 -2.66
C GLY A 330 -11.81 11.78 -3.92
N GLY A 331 -11.36 10.98 -4.90
CA GLY A 331 -12.11 10.69 -6.13
C GLY A 331 -12.70 9.27 -6.22
N SER A 332 -12.68 8.52 -5.10
CA SER A 332 -13.07 7.10 -5.09
C SER A 332 -12.18 6.22 -6.00
N VAL A 333 -12.71 5.11 -6.50
CA VAL A 333 -12.01 4.18 -7.40
C VAL A 333 -12.50 4.41 -8.83
N TRP A 334 -11.55 4.53 -9.74
CA TRP A 334 -11.80 4.54 -11.17
C TRP A 334 -11.41 3.20 -11.76
N HIS A 335 -12.11 2.75 -12.79
CA HIS A 335 -11.71 1.57 -13.55
C HIS A 335 -11.93 1.79 -15.05
N GLY A 336 -11.15 1.11 -15.84
CA GLY A 336 -11.20 1.20 -17.29
C GLY A 336 -10.15 0.34 -17.97
N PRO A 337 -10.00 0.50 -19.31
CA PRO A 337 -9.02 -0.25 -20.06
C PRO A 337 -7.59 0.06 -19.62
N ALA A 338 -6.75 -0.97 -19.48
CA ALA A 338 -5.33 -0.85 -19.13
C ALA A 338 -4.52 -0.02 -20.15
N ALA A 339 -4.96 0.02 -21.41
CA ALA A 339 -4.36 0.84 -22.46
C ALA A 339 -4.89 2.29 -22.48
N GLY A 340 -5.92 2.58 -21.66
CA GLY A 340 -6.69 3.82 -21.73
C GLY A 340 -7.72 3.83 -22.85
N ASP A 341 -8.62 4.80 -22.79
CA ASP A 341 -9.65 5.06 -23.82
C ASP A 341 -9.80 6.57 -24.01
N PRO A 342 -9.34 7.14 -25.13
CA PRO A 342 -9.44 8.58 -25.38
C PRO A 342 -10.89 9.07 -25.58
N HIS A 343 -11.84 8.15 -25.74
CA HIS A 343 -13.25 8.44 -25.90
C HIS A 343 -14.07 8.15 -24.62
N ALA A 344 -13.40 7.76 -23.53
CA ALA A 344 -14.09 7.51 -22.27
C ALA A 344 -14.78 8.77 -21.75
N HIS A 345 -16.00 8.58 -21.28
CA HIS A 345 -16.73 9.58 -20.54
C HIS A 345 -16.91 9.11 -19.10
N GLU A 346 -16.72 10.03 -18.17
CA GLU A 346 -16.97 9.73 -16.76
C GLU A 346 -18.44 9.31 -16.57
N THR A 347 -18.63 8.09 -16.05
CA THR A 347 -19.93 7.60 -15.62
C THR A 347 -19.89 7.43 -14.11
N ILE A 348 -20.59 8.28 -13.40
CA ILE A 348 -20.74 8.15 -11.96
C ILE A 348 -21.79 7.07 -11.69
N LEU A 349 -21.34 5.93 -11.18
CA LEU A 349 -22.24 4.93 -10.64
C LEU A 349 -22.75 5.44 -9.28
N THR A 350 -24.02 5.77 -9.23
CA THR A 350 -24.67 6.19 -7.99
C THR A 350 -24.62 5.01 -7.00
N PRO A 351 -24.10 5.17 -5.80
CA PRO A 351 -24.14 4.11 -4.81
C PRO A 351 -25.60 3.72 -4.55
N VAL A 352 -25.87 2.43 -4.55
CA VAL A 352 -27.19 1.93 -4.13
C VAL A 352 -27.40 2.37 -2.68
N PRO A 353 -28.55 2.96 -2.32
CA PRO A 353 -28.83 3.37 -0.95
C PRO A 353 -28.63 2.19 -0.02
N VAL A 354 -27.76 2.34 0.98
CA VAL A 354 -27.61 1.36 2.04
C VAL A 354 -28.93 1.35 2.81
N ALA A 355 -29.62 0.22 2.83
CA ALA A 355 -30.73 0.03 3.74
C ALA A 355 -30.16 0.15 5.16
N HIS A 356 -30.58 1.15 5.89
CA HIS A 356 -30.29 1.27 7.32
C HIS A 356 -31.10 0.17 8.05
N GLU A 357 -30.40 -0.89 8.50
CA GLU A 357 -30.88 -1.78 9.55
C GLU A 357 -30.47 -1.27 10.92
#